data_34c093a4fde8a6479bcfb48f89c780e0
#
_entry.id   34c093a4fde8a6479bcfb48f89c780e0
#
_cell.length_a   1.000
_cell.length_b   1.000
_cell.length_c   1.000
_cell.angle_alpha   90.00
_cell.angle_beta   90.00
_cell.angle_gamma   90.00
#
_symmetry.space_group_name_H-M   'P 1'
#
loop_
_entity.id
_entity.type
_entity.pdbx_description
1 polymer ?
#
loop_
_entity_poly.entity_id
_entity_poly.type
_entity_poly.pdbx_seq_one_letter_code
_entity_poly.pdbx_strand_id
1 'polypeptide(L)'
;VPPHEFNIDFPHLMLRYRNLERKKKKHNKVDDQLTKTDRNGKFFSKFSNLVNWSTKSSNKITRPIMELLLKIDKEAELPKFYNQTLIDHLKKDESQGQLDQTTDKVVIFPTCFVNYNNPNLGLLTKKILNKLNIKVEFFYEGCCGMPQLEGGDIKSVADKAKITSETLSKYVDKGYKVLSIV
;
A
#
# COMPACT_ATOMS: atom_id res chain seq x y z
N VAL A 1 11.18 -8.14 -18.51
CA VAL A 1 12.55 -8.37 -18.97
C VAL A 1 12.44 -8.92 -20.39
N PRO A 2 13.09 -8.33 -21.39
CA PRO A 2 13.05 -8.86 -22.75
C PRO A 2 13.64 -10.28 -22.76
N PRO A 3 13.17 -11.18 -23.64
CA PRO A 3 13.73 -12.51 -23.76
C PRO A 3 15.23 -12.41 -24.03
N HIS A 4 16.02 -13.15 -23.25
CA HIS A 4 17.47 -13.17 -23.34
C HIS A 4 17.95 -14.59 -23.66
N GLU A 5 18.97 -14.68 -24.47
CA GLU A 5 19.57 -15.95 -24.93
C GLU A 5 19.89 -16.91 -23.78
N PHE A 6 20.38 -16.38 -22.66
CA PHE A 6 20.68 -17.18 -21.45
C PHE A 6 19.52 -17.30 -20.45
N ASN A 7 18.32 -16.82 -20.80
CA ASN A 7 17.14 -16.82 -19.93
C ASN A 7 17.41 -16.29 -18.50
N ILE A 8 18.21 -15.23 -18.42
CA ILE A 8 18.60 -14.62 -17.13
C ILE A 8 17.44 -13.84 -16.56
N ASP A 9 16.97 -14.26 -15.38
CA ASP A 9 15.98 -13.55 -14.58
C ASP A 9 16.65 -12.88 -13.36
N PHE A 10 17.27 -11.74 -13.61
CA PHE A 10 17.99 -10.97 -12.60
C PHE A 10 17.09 -10.52 -11.42
N PRO A 11 15.87 -10.01 -11.61
CA PRO A 11 14.98 -9.64 -10.51
C PRO A 11 14.73 -10.78 -9.53
N HIS A 12 14.37 -11.97 -10.01
CA HIS A 12 14.16 -13.13 -9.15
C HIS A 12 15.45 -13.63 -8.49
N LEU A 13 16.57 -13.53 -9.17
CA LEU A 13 17.88 -13.83 -8.58
C LEU A 13 18.16 -12.93 -7.37
N MET A 14 17.92 -11.62 -7.50
CA MET A 14 18.12 -10.66 -6.42
C MET A 14 17.15 -10.87 -5.26
N LEU A 15 15.90 -11.22 -5.53
CA LEU A 15 14.93 -11.57 -4.48
C LEU A 15 15.38 -12.82 -3.70
N ARG A 16 15.89 -13.85 -4.38
CA ARG A 16 16.45 -15.05 -3.72
C ARG A 16 17.65 -14.70 -2.86
N TYR A 17 18.55 -13.87 -3.36
CA TYR A 17 19.72 -13.39 -2.61
C TYR A 17 19.30 -12.64 -1.35
N ARG A 18 18.41 -11.64 -1.45
CA ARG A 18 17.88 -10.89 -0.31
C ARG A 18 17.19 -11.79 0.72
N ASN A 19 16.45 -12.80 0.27
CA ASN A 19 15.83 -13.77 1.17
C ASN A 19 16.87 -14.58 1.94
N LEU A 20 17.97 -15.00 1.31
CA LEU A 20 19.06 -15.68 1.97
C LEU A 20 19.76 -14.79 3.01
N GLU A 21 20.05 -13.55 2.67
CA GLU A 21 20.63 -12.57 3.61
C GLU A 21 19.70 -12.32 4.81
N ARG A 22 18.38 -12.24 4.56
CA ARG A 22 17.38 -12.13 5.62
C ARG A 22 17.38 -13.35 6.54
N LYS A 23 17.41 -14.56 5.99
CA LYS A 23 17.51 -15.80 6.77
C LYS A 23 18.78 -15.86 7.63
N LYS A 24 19.90 -15.33 7.15
CA LYS A 24 21.16 -15.21 7.89
C LYS A 24 21.18 -14.05 8.89
N LYS A 25 20.04 -13.33 9.08
CA LYS A 25 19.93 -12.13 9.95
C LYS A 25 20.89 -10.99 9.59
N LYS A 26 21.30 -10.91 8.34
CA LYS A 26 22.20 -9.85 7.82
C LYS A 26 21.43 -8.63 7.26
N HIS A 27 20.10 -8.59 7.41
CA HIS A 27 19.28 -7.47 6.96
C HIS A 27 19.29 -6.33 7.99
N ASN A 28 19.10 -5.10 7.49
CA ASN A 28 18.98 -3.92 8.33
C ASN A 28 17.63 -3.93 9.08
N LYS A 29 17.67 -3.81 10.41
CA LYS A 29 16.46 -3.78 11.24
C LYS A 29 15.60 -2.55 10.99
N VAL A 30 16.19 -1.40 10.65
CA VAL A 30 15.46 -0.18 10.32
C VAL A 30 14.67 -0.37 9.04
N ASP A 31 15.31 -0.90 7.99
CA ASP A 31 14.65 -1.20 6.72
C ASP A 31 13.49 -2.18 6.93
N ASP A 32 13.70 -3.22 7.75
CA ASP A 32 12.64 -4.17 8.09
C ASP A 32 11.43 -3.51 8.76
N GLN A 33 11.65 -2.53 9.64
CA GLN A 33 10.56 -1.79 10.26
C GLN A 33 9.87 -0.85 9.26
N LEU A 34 10.59 -0.23 8.35
CA LEU A 34 10.04 0.67 7.33
C LEU A 34 9.16 -0.08 6.32
N THR A 35 9.48 -1.35 6.01
CA THR A 35 8.65 -2.17 5.09
C THR A 35 7.28 -2.55 5.64
N LYS A 36 7.03 -2.39 6.96
CA LYS A 36 5.73 -2.69 7.59
C LYS A 36 4.73 -1.55 7.40
N THR A 37 4.43 -1.23 6.15
CA THR A 37 3.65 -0.07 5.74
C THR A 37 2.25 0.01 6.36
N ASP A 38 1.54 -1.11 6.53
CA ASP A 38 0.22 -1.10 7.18
C ASP A 38 0.27 -0.74 8.66
N ARG A 39 1.21 -1.34 9.39
CA ARG A 39 1.39 -1.03 10.82
C ARG A 39 1.78 0.42 10.98
N ASN A 40 2.75 0.87 10.18
CA ASN A 40 3.23 2.24 10.20
C ASN A 40 2.13 3.22 9.78
N GLY A 41 1.38 2.90 8.71
CA GLY A 41 0.26 3.70 8.23
C GLY A 41 -0.83 3.87 9.29
N LYS A 42 -1.27 2.77 9.92
CA LYS A 42 -2.25 2.81 11.02
C LYS A 42 -1.80 3.68 12.19
N PHE A 43 -0.54 3.55 12.58
CA PHE A 43 0.02 4.31 13.70
C PHE A 43 0.18 5.79 13.32
N PHE A 44 0.81 6.08 12.19
CA PHE A 44 1.10 7.44 11.78
C PHE A 44 -0.16 8.23 11.38
N SER A 45 -1.19 7.57 10.88
CA SER A 45 -2.48 8.23 10.61
C SER A 45 -3.13 8.73 11.89
N LYS A 46 -3.07 7.98 12.99
CA LYS A 46 -3.62 8.42 14.29
C LYS A 46 -2.94 9.69 14.82
N PHE A 47 -1.65 9.86 14.54
CA PHE A 47 -0.84 10.99 14.98
C PHE A 47 -0.37 11.85 13.80
N SER A 48 -1.18 11.93 12.74
CA SER A 48 -0.79 12.53 11.46
C SER A 48 -0.25 13.96 11.57
N ASN A 49 -0.83 14.81 12.44
CA ASN A 49 -0.36 16.17 12.64
C ASN A 49 1.09 16.22 13.18
N LEU A 50 1.40 15.41 14.17
CA LEU A 50 2.73 15.32 14.76
C LEU A 50 3.73 14.70 13.78
N VAL A 51 3.32 13.61 13.11
CA VAL A 51 4.15 12.92 12.13
C VAL A 51 4.45 13.85 10.95
N ASN A 52 3.44 14.49 10.36
CA ASN A 52 3.62 15.40 9.24
C ASN A 52 4.45 16.63 9.61
N TRP A 53 4.33 17.13 10.85
CA TRP A 53 5.21 18.18 11.33
C TRP A 53 6.67 17.71 11.42
N SER A 54 6.90 16.52 11.98
CA SER A 54 8.24 15.98 12.16
C SER A 54 8.91 15.56 10.84
N THR A 55 8.14 15.10 9.86
CA THR A 55 8.63 14.65 8.55
C THR A 55 8.75 15.76 7.51
N LYS A 56 8.27 16.97 7.81
CA LYS A 56 8.32 18.10 6.87
C LYS A 56 9.78 18.42 6.51
N SER A 57 10.10 18.54 5.22
CA SER A 57 11.45 18.82 4.71
C SER A 57 12.07 20.10 5.29
N SER A 58 11.23 21.10 5.59
CA SER A 58 11.69 22.36 6.22
C SER A 58 11.94 22.27 7.74
N ASN A 59 11.74 21.12 8.38
CA ASN A 59 11.97 20.96 9.83
C ASN A 59 13.46 20.74 10.12
N LYS A 60 14.13 21.81 10.54
CA LYS A 60 15.57 21.83 10.81
C LYS A 60 16.01 21.05 12.09
N ILE A 61 15.06 20.60 12.89
CA ILE A 61 15.34 19.87 14.14
C ILE A 61 15.20 18.36 13.93
N THR A 62 14.04 17.92 13.47
CA THR A 62 13.73 16.49 13.39
C THR A 62 14.39 15.81 12.19
N ARG A 63 14.57 16.51 11.07
CA ARG A 63 15.15 15.93 9.85
C ARG A 63 16.62 15.50 10.00
N PRO A 64 17.51 16.29 10.60
CA PRO A 64 18.89 15.83 10.87
C PRO A 64 18.94 14.64 11.83
N ILE A 65 18.03 14.58 12.81
CA ILE A 65 17.93 13.44 13.73
C ILE A 65 17.47 12.18 12.99
N MET A 66 16.51 12.30 12.08
CA MET A 66 16.06 11.19 11.22
C MET A 66 17.18 10.69 10.31
N GLU A 67 17.98 11.58 9.75
CA GLU A 67 19.13 11.22 8.92
C GLU A 67 20.16 10.43 9.73
N LEU A 68 20.47 10.90 10.94
CA LEU A 68 21.43 10.23 11.82
C LEU A 68 20.95 8.85 12.28
N LEU A 69 19.70 8.74 12.71
CA LEU A 69 19.15 7.52 13.33
C LEU A 69 18.59 6.53 12.31
N LEU A 70 17.88 7.01 11.29
CA LEU A 70 17.16 6.19 10.33
C LEU A 70 17.83 6.15 8.96
N LYS A 71 18.89 6.94 8.75
CA LYS A 71 19.58 7.12 7.46
C LYS A 71 18.64 7.55 6.33
N ILE A 72 17.61 8.31 6.68
CA ILE A 72 16.70 8.93 5.73
C ILE A 72 17.26 10.32 5.45
N ASP A 73 17.61 10.60 4.20
CA ASP A 73 18.13 11.89 3.77
C ASP A 73 17.21 13.04 4.25
N LYS A 74 17.82 14.05 4.87
CA LYS A 74 17.09 15.22 5.44
C LYS A 74 16.31 16.01 4.38
N GLU A 75 16.74 15.98 3.12
CA GLU A 75 16.09 16.69 2.01
C GLU A 75 15.02 15.84 1.31
N ALA A 76 14.98 14.53 1.56
CA ALA A 76 14.00 13.65 0.95
C ALA A 76 12.56 14.07 1.30
N GLU A 77 11.70 14.19 0.30
CA GLU A 77 10.28 14.40 0.51
C GLU A 77 9.63 13.12 1.02
N LEU A 78 9.03 13.18 2.19
CA LEU A 78 8.32 12.06 2.78
C LEU A 78 6.80 12.23 2.58
N PRO A 79 6.08 11.14 2.33
CA PRO A 79 4.64 11.19 2.12
C PRO A 79 3.93 11.66 3.39
N LYS A 80 2.87 12.47 3.20
CA LYS A 80 2.00 12.92 4.30
C LYS A 80 1.05 11.80 4.71
N PHE A 81 0.73 11.75 5.99
CA PHE A 81 -0.31 10.87 6.53
C PHE A 81 -1.58 11.66 6.82
N TYR A 82 -2.72 11.01 6.61
CA TYR A 82 -4.04 11.58 6.89
C TYR A 82 -4.67 10.93 8.10
N ASN A 83 -5.30 11.71 8.96
CA ASN A 83 -5.98 11.23 10.17
C ASN A 83 -7.22 10.37 9.85
N GLN A 84 -7.84 10.60 8.70
CA GLN A 84 -8.89 9.78 8.15
C GLN A 84 -8.35 9.05 6.91
N THR A 85 -8.27 7.73 7.00
CA THR A 85 -7.84 6.88 5.89
C THR A 85 -8.94 6.77 4.83
N LEU A 86 -8.61 6.28 3.64
CA LEU A 86 -9.64 6.01 2.63
C LEU A 86 -10.73 5.10 3.19
N ILE A 87 -10.35 4.04 3.90
CA ILE A 87 -11.32 3.10 4.47
C ILE A 87 -12.21 3.76 5.53
N ASP A 88 -11.67 4.71 6.31
CA ASP A 88 -12.50 5.46 7.28
C ASP A 88 -13.53 6.35 6.58
N HIS A 89 -13.15 6.98 5.47
CA HIS A 89 -14.07 7.75 4.64
C HIS A 89 -15.18 6.87 4.03
N LEU A 90 -14.79 5.71 3.48
CA LEU A 90 -15.76 4.79 2.85
C LEU A 90 -16.78 4.25 3.85
N LYS A 91 -16.37 3.90 5.07
CA LYS A 91 -17.30 3.47 6.14
C LYS A 91 -18.31 4.53 6.54
N LYS A 92 -17.94 5.82 6.44
CA LYS A 92 -18.88 6.92 6.71
C LYS A 92 -19.85 7.16 5.56
N ASP A 93 -19.43 6.81 4.35
CA ASP A 93 -20.17 7.06 3.09
C ASP A 93 -21.11 5.90 2.72
N GLU A 94 -21.16 4.80 3.48
CA GLU A 94 -22.06 3.65 3.27
C GLU A 94 -23.55 4.01 3.30
N SER A 95 -23.89 5.24 3.71
CA SER A 95 -25.26 5.77 3.74
C SER A 95 -25.76 6.35 2.41
N GLN A 96 -24.93 6.46 1.38
CA GLN A 96 -25.29 7.09 0.10
C GLN A 96 -25.41 6.08 -1.04
N GLY A 97 -26.68 5.68 -1.28
CA GLY A 97 -27.17 5.25 -2.60
C GLY A 97 -26.53 4.01 -3.20
N GLN A 98 -27.16 2.86 -2.97
CA GLN A 98 -26.95 1.67 -3.78
C GLN A 98 -27.37 1.97 -5.21
N LEU A 99 -26.45 1.84 -6.16
CA LEU A 99 -26.75 1.73 -7.59
C LEU A 99 -27.29 0.31 -7.85
N ASP A 100 -28.56 0.09 -7.53
CA ASP A 100 -29.17 -1.25 -7.53
C ASP A 100 -29.42 -1.85 -8.94
N GLN A 101 -29.21 -1.08 -10.01
CA GLN A 101 -29.57 -1.49 -11.38
C GLN A 101 -28.38 -1.55 -12.35
N THR A 102 -27.14 -1.56 -11.88
CA THR A 102 -25.99 -1.61 -12.79
C THR A 102 -25.50 -3.03 -13.01
N THR A 103 -25.23 -3.39 -14.25
CA THR A 103 -24.62 -4.68 -14.63
C THR A 103 -23.10 -4.66 -14.42
N ASP A 104 -22.46 -3.48 -14.55
CA ASP A 104 -21.02 -3.33 -14.39
C ASP A 104 -20.62 -3.11 -12.93
N LYS A 105 -19.76 -3.99 -12.44
CA LYS A 105 -19.31 -4.00 -11.06
C LYS A 105 -17.79 -4.05 -10.98
N VAL A 106 -17.21 -3.24 -10.10
CA VAL A 106 -15.77 -3.17 -9.88
C VAL A 106 -15.46 -3.27 -8.40
N VAL A 107 -14.50 -4.11 -8.06
CA VAL A 107 -13.84 -4.09 -6.75
C VAL A 107 -12.47 -3.43 -6.88
N ILE A 108 -12.22 -2.42 -6.07
CA ILE A 108 -10.95 -1.70 -6.06
C ILE A 108 -10.11 -2.18 -4.89
N PHE A 109 -8.89 -2.64 -5.20
CA PHE A 109 -7.84 -2.85 -4.22
C PHE A 109 -6.97 -1.58 -4.13
N PRO A 110 -7.18 -0.70 -3.15
CA PRO A 110 -6.33 0.46 -2.96
C PRO A 110 -4.99 0.02 -2.40
N THR A 111 -3.90 0.70 -2.80
CA THR A 111 -2.62 0.47 -2.17
C THR A 111 -2.58 1.08 -0.76
N CYS A 112 -1.60 0.68 0.05
CA CYS A 112 -1.37 1.32 1.34
C CYS A 112 -1.10 2.84 1.19
N PHE A 113 -0.46 3.26 0.09
CA PHE A 113 -0.26 4.66 -0.22
C PHE A 113 -1.59 5.40 -0.40
N VAL A 114 -2.49 4.86 -1.21
CA VAL A 114 -3.82 5.47 -1.41
C VAL A 114 -4.61 5.49 -0.11
N ASN A 115 -4.53 4.42 0.69
CA ASN A 115 -5.28 4.37 1.95
C ASN A 115 -4.80 5.37 3.00
N TYR A 116 -3.48 5.52 3.20
CA TYR A 116 -2.93 6.31 4.30
C TYR A 116 -2.39 7.67 3.88
N ASN A 117 -1.90 7.80 2.65
CA ASN A 117 -1.16 8.96 2.18
C ASN A 117 -1.88 9.79 1.12
N ASN A 118 -2.85 9.20 0.42
CA ASN A 118 -3.66 9.93 -0.58
C ASN A 118 -5.11 9.41 -0.67
N PRO A 119 -5.91 9.49 0.42
CA PRO A 119 -7.28 8.99 0.41
C PRO A 119 -8.19 9.67 -0.63
N ASN A 120 -7.90 10.92 -0.99
CA ASN A 120 -8.66 11.65 -2.00
C ASN A 120 -8.62 10.97 -3.37
N LEU A 121 -7.52 10.33 -3.73
CA LEU A 121 -7.41 9.60 -5.00
C LEU A 121 -8.44 8.47 -5.07
N GLY A 122 -8.58 7.68 -3.99
CA GLY A 122 -9.58 6.61 -3.92
C GLY A 122 -11.02 7.15 -3.97
N LEU A 123 -11.31 8.24 -3.26
CA LEU A 123 -12.63 8.87 -3.26
C LEU A 123 -13.01 9.43 -4.64
N LEU A 124 -12.06 10.08 -5.31
CA LEU A 124 -12.27 10.59 -6.67
C LEU A 124 -12.49 9.46 -7.67
N THR A 125 -11.74 8.35 -7.56
CA THR A 125 -11.94 7.18 -8.41
C THR A 125 -13.34 6.60 -8.22
N LYS A 126 -13.80 6.43 -6.97
CA LYS A 126 -15.20 6.02 -6.67
C LYS A 126 -16.21 6.95 -7.34
N LYS A 127 -16.01 8.26 -7.18
CA LYS A 127 -16.93 9.28 -7.74
C LYS A 127 -17.00 9.22 -9.26
N ILE A 128 -15.86 9.05 -9.94
CA ILE A 128 -15.81 8.96 -11.41
C ILE A 128 -16.52 7.69 -11.89
N LEU A 129 -16.21 6.54 -11.31
CA LEU A 129 -16.82 5.27 -11.71
C LEU A 129 -18.32 5.25 -11.45
N ASN A 130 -18.78 5.80 -10.31
CA ASN A 130 -20.21 5.92 -10.02
C ASN A 130 -20.92 6.84 -11.02
N LYS A 131 -20.26 7.94 -11.49
CA LYS A 131 -20.83 8.77 -12.57
C LYS A 131 -20.94 8.05 -13.91
N LEU A 132 -20.12 7.05 -14.14
CA LEU A 132 -20.19 6.15 -15.30
C LEU A 132 -21.18 5.00 -15.10
N ASN A 133 -22.00 5.06 -14.06
CA ASN A 133 -22.98 4.02 -13.69
C ASN A 133 -22.32 2.65 -13.42
N ILE A 134 -21.13 2.64 -12.83
CA ILE A 134 -20.40 1.43 -12.43
C ILE A 134 -20.50 1.29 -10.91
N LYS A 135 -20.94 0.13 -10.42
CA LYS A 135 -20.96 -0.18 -8.98
C LYS A 135 -19.53 -0.39 -8.49
N VAL A 136 -19.13 0.35 -7.45
CA VAL A 136 -17.78 0.31 -6.90
C VAL A 136 -17.79 -0.18 -5.46
N GLU A 137 -17.04 -1.23 -5.22
CA GLU A 137 -16.70 -1.71 -3.88
C GLU A 137 -15.19 -1.61 -3.64
N PHE A 138 -14.79 -1.51 -2.38
CA PHE A 138 -13.37 -1.48 -2.00
C PHE A 138 -13.05 -2.67 -1.12
N PHE A 139 -11.92 -3.29 -1.41
CA PHE A 139 -11.36 -4.35 -0.60
C PHE A 139 -9.97 -3.95 -0.11
N TYR A 140 -9.78 -3.86 1.20
CA TYR A 140 -8.48 -3.55 1.80
C TYR A 140 -8.32 -4.26 3.14
N GLU A 141 -7.59 -5.34 3.16
CA GLU A 141 -7.17 -6.04 4.39
C GLU A 141 -5.72 -5.71 4.76
N GLY A 142 -4.99 -5.05 3.87
CA GLY A 142 -3.60 -4.65 4.11
C GLY A 142 -2.82 -4.37 2.83
N CYS A 143 -1.54 -4.08 3.01
CA CYS A 143 -0.61 -3.84 1.91
C CYS A 143 -0.38 -5.11 1.08
N CYS A 144 -0.20 -4.96 -0.23
CA CYS A 144 0.16 -6.06 -1.14
C CYS A 144 1.48 -6.77 -0.76
N GLY A 145 2.33 -6.11 0.04
CA GLY A 145 3.60 -6.68 0.52
C GLY A 145 4.82 -6.35 -0.34
N MET A 146 4.70 -5.50 -1.36
CA MET A 146 5.83 -5.17 -2.24
C MET A 146 7.08 -4.68 -1.48
N PRO A 147 7.00 -3.75 -0.50
CA PRO A 147 8.19 -3.36 0.26
C PRO A 147 8.83 -4.50 1.04
N GLN A 148 8.00 -5.43 1.53
CA GLN A 148 8.49 -6.64 2.23
C GLN A 148 9.14 -7.62 1.25
N LEU A 149 8.59 -7.77 0.04
CA LEU A 149 9.18 -8.56 -1.03
C LEU A 149 10.58 -8.05 -1.37
N GLU A 150 10.72 -6.76 -1.58
CA GLU A 150 12.00 -6.11 -1.85
C GLU A 150 13.00 -6.29 -0.69
N GLY A 151 12.51 -6.30 0.56
CA GLY A 151 13.30 -6.63 1.75
C GLY A 151 13.60 -8.12 1.91
N GLY A 152 13.17 -9.00 0.98
CA GLY A 152 13.39 -10.44 1.01
C GLY A 152 12.51 -11.22 1.98
N ASP A 153 11.41 -10.62 2.50
CA ASP A 153 10.43 -11.30 3.36
C ASP A 153 9.37 -12.03 2.54
N ILE A 154 9.83 -13.02 1.78
CA ILE A 154 8.97 -13.78 0.85
C ILE A 154 7.82 -14.47 1.59
N LYS A 155 8.05 -14.94 2.83
CA LYS A 155 7.01 -15.65 3.60
C LYS A 155 5.83 -14.73 3.91
N SER A 156 6.09 -13.56 4.49
CA SER A 156 5.02 -12.59 4.79
C SER A 156 4.26 -12.16 3.54
N VAL A 157 4.94 -12.07 2.40
CA VAL A 157 4.30 -11.72 1.11
C VAL A 157 3.43 -12.86 0.61
N ALA A 158 3.88 -14.12 0.70
CA ALA A 158 3.11 -15.28 0.29
C ALA A 158 1.81 -15.40 1.11
N ASP A 159 1.88 -15.19 2.43
CA ASP A 159 0.71 -15.21 3.30
C ASP A 159 -0.31 -14.11 2.91
N LYS A 160 0.16 -12.89 2.64
CA LYS A 160 -0.69 -11.78 2.16
C LYS A 160 -1.29 -12.06 0.78
N ALA A 161 -0.50 -12.55 -0.14
CA ALA A 161 -0.95 -12.89 -1.49
C ALA A 161 -2.08 -13.94 -1.45
N LYS A 162 -1.95 -14.95 -0.59
CA LYS A 162 -2.98 -15.96 -0.39
C LYS A 162 -4.31 -15.34 0.07
N ILE A 163 -4.28 -14.54 1.15
CA ILE A 163 -5.48 -13.88 1.68
C ILE A 163 -6.12 -12.97 0.61
N THR A 164 -5.31 -12.16 -0.05
CA THR A 164 -5.79 -11.22 -1.07
C THR A 164 -6.41 -11.95 -2.26
N SER A 165 -5.76 -13.00 -2.77
CA SER A 165 -6.27 -13.77 -3.92
C SER A 165 -7.55 -14.51 -3.58
N GLU A 166 -7.65 -15.15 -2.42
CA GLU A 166 -8.86 -15.85 -1.97
C GLU A 166 -10.05 -14.90 -1.83
N THR A 167 -9.82 -13.67 -1.36
CA THR A 167 -10.90 -12.69 -1.22
C THR A 167 -11.28 -12.08 -2.56
N LEU A 168 -10.31 -11.70 -3.40
CA LEU A 168 -10.60 -11.16 -4.74
C LEU A 168 -11.28 -12.18 -5.63
N SER A 169 -10.95 -13.48 -5.53
CA SER A 169 -11.63 -14.55 -6.25
C SER A 169 -13.14 -14.54 -5.97
N LYS A 170 -13.54 -14.38 -4.69
CA LYS A 170 -14.96 -14.29 -4.32
C LYS A 170 -15.69 -13.11 -4.96
N TYR A 171 -14.98 -12.00 -5.22
CA TYR A 171 -15.56 -10.87 -5.98
C TYR A 171 -15.68 -11.19 -7.46
N VAL A 172 -14.67 -11.84 -8.05
CA VAL A 172 -14.71 -12.27 -9.46
C VAL A 172 -15.86 -13.24 -9.69
N ASP A 173 -16.06 -14.22 -8.79
CA ASP A 173 -17.18 -15.17 -8.84
C ASP A 173 -18.56 -14.49 -8.78
N LYS A 174 -18.64 -13.30 -8.14
CA LYS A 174 -19.83 -12.45 -8.12
C LYS A 174 -19.95 -11.50 -9.32
N GLY A 175 -19.05 -11.60 -10.31
CA GLY A 175 -19.06 -10.81 -11.54
C GLY A 175 -18.38 -9.43 -11.41
N TYR A 176 -17.57 -9.18 -10.37
CA TYR A 176 -16.79 -7.95 -10.26
C TYR A 176 -15.51 -8.02 -11.11
N LYS A 177 -15.20 -6.93 -11.77
CA LYS A 177 -13.86 -6.70 -12.34
C LYS A 177 -12.93 -6.15 -11.25
N VAL A 178 -11.68 -6.59 -11.21
CA VAL A 178 -10.70 -6.16 -10.21
C VAL A 178 -9.87 -5.01 -10.75
N LEU A 179 -9.81 -3.90 -10.03
CA LEU A 179 -8.94 -2.76 -10.30
C LEU A 179 -7.99 -2.53 -9.12
N SER A 180 -6.79 -2.06 -9.40
CA SER A 180 -5.86 -1.54 -8.39
C SER A 180 -5.52 -0.09 -8.69
N ILE A 181 -5.42 0.73 -7.64
CA ILE A 181 -5.00 2.13 -7.71
C ILE A 181 -3.62 2.23 -7.07
N VAL A 182 -2.65 2.75 -7.82
CA VAL A 182 -1.25 2.91 -7.40
C VAL A 182 -0.91 4.38 -7.27
#